data_7d8b495953809d58245d10c95f36622f
#
_entry.id   7d8b495953809d58245d10c95f36622f
#
_cell.length_a   1.000
_cell.length_b   1.000
_cell.length_c   1.000
_cell.angle_alpha   90.00
_cell.angle_beta   90.00
_cell.angle_gamma   90.00
#
_symmetry.space_group_name_H-M   'P 1'
#
loop_
_entity.id
_entity.type
_entity.pdbx_description
1 polymer ?
#
loop_
_entity_poly.entity_id
_entity_poly.type
_entity_poly.pdbx_seq_one_letter_code
_entity_poly.pdbx_strand_id
1 'polypeptide(L)'
;MVSPMSLPSELQWLDGVAVSVVACDTAGVCTYMNERACQLFAKDGGRALLGRSLVDCHPEPARSRLLDMLRTPHANSYTVEKAGKKLIHQAPFLRDGVFAGVVEIGIDLPDPLPHFVR
;
A
#
# COMPACT_ATOMS: atom_id res chain seq x y z
N MET A 1 -24.78 -0.52 -3.98
CA MET A 1 -23.43 -1.05 -4.21
C MET A 1 -22.50 -0.55 -3.12
N VAL A 2 -21.76 -1.44 -2.49
CA VAL A 2 -20.82 -1.07 -1.43
C VAL A 2 -19.56 -0.50 -2.07
N SER A 3 -19.12 0.67 -1.63
CA SER A 3 -17.87 1.26 -2.06
C SER A 3 -16.68 0.35 -1.68
N PRO A 4 -15.66 0.14 -2.56
CA PRO A 4 -14.47 -0.60 -2.17
C PRO A 4 -13.71 0.08 -1.01
N MET A 5 -14.01 1.36 -0.71
CA MET A 5 -13.44 2.09 0.42
C MET A 5 -14.25 1.94 1.71
N SER A 6 -15.41 1.26 1.68
CA SER A 6 -16.25 1.10 2.87
C SER A 6 -15.61 0.15 3.86
N LEU A 7 -15.45 0.60 5.11
CA LEU A 7 -14.93 -0.20 6.22
C LEU A 7 -15.96 -0.29 7.33
N PRO A 8 -16.00 -1.41 8.09
CA PRO A 8 -16.73 -1.45 9.34
C PRO A 8 -16.30 -0.32 10.26
N SER A 9 -17.21 0.13 11.13
CA SER A 9 -16.96 1.29 12.00
C SER A 9 -15.71 1.12 12.88
N GLU A 10 -15.44 -0.08 13.35
CA GLU A 10 -14.27 -0.39 14.17
C GLU A 10 -12.94 -0.29 13.42
N LEU A 11 -12.97 -0.25 12.09
CA LEU A 11 -11.79 -0.12 11.24
C LEU A 11 -11.69 1.26 10.55
N GLN A 12 -12.62 2.17 10.83
CA GLN A 12 -12.59 3.49 10.18
C GLN A 12 -11.36 4.32 10.53
N TRP A 13 -10.69 4.02 11.65
CA TRP A 13 -9.41 4.67 11.98
C TRP A 13 -8.37 4.47 10.88
N LEU A 14 -8.46 3.38 10.13
CA LEU A 14 -7.54 3.08 9.04
C LEU A 14 -7.64 4.11 7.91
N ASP A 15 -8.83 4.66 7.68
CA ASP A 15 -9.01 5.70 6.65
C ASP A 15 -8.29 6.99 7.01
N GLY A 16 -8.19 7.32 8.31
CA GLY A 16 -7.65 8.60 8.77
C GLY A 16 -6.27 8.52 9.41
N VAL A 17 -5.66 7.34 9.50
CA VAL A 17 -4.34 7.20 10.12
C VAL A 17 -3.27 7.89 9.27
N ALA A 18 -2.25 8.47 9.92
CA ALA A 18 -1.22 9.28 9.27
C ALA A 18 -0.11 8.43 8.64
N VAL A 19 -0.46 7.29 8.08
CA VAL A 19 0.41 6.48 7.21
C VAL A 19 -0.38 6.16 5.95
N SER A 20 0.31 6.01 4.82
CA SER A 20 -0.37 5.63 3.59
C SER A 20 -0.61 4.11 3.58
N VAL A 21 -1.82 3.70 3.19
CA VAL A 21 -2.19 2.28 3.06
C VAL A 21 -2.87 2.10 1.71
N VAL A 22 -2.32 1.20 0.90
CA VAL A 22 -2.87 0.80 -0.39
C VAL A 22 -2.93 -0.71 -0.41
N ALA A 23 -4.02 -1.28 -0.87
CA ALA A 23 -4.15 -2.72 -1.04
C ALA A 23 -4.60 -3.05 -2.45
N CYS A 24 -4.14 -4.18 -2.96
CA CYS A 24 -4.63 -4.76 -4.22
C CYS A 24 -5.05 -6.21 -3.98
N ASP A 25 -5.86 -6.74 -4.89
CA ASP A 25 -6.22 -8.15 -4.90
C ASP A 25 -5.13 -8.99 -5.58
N THR A 26 -5.37 -10.29 -5.75
CA THR A 26 -4.39 -11.20 -6.35
C THR A 26 -4.14 -10.93 -7.84
N ALA A 27 -5.01 -10.19 -8.49
CA ALA A 27 -4.83 -9.76 -9.89
C ALA A 27 -4.11 -8.41 -9.99
N GLY A 28 -3.78 -7.78 -8.85
CA GLY A 28 -3.12 -6.48 -8.82
C GLY A 28 -4.06 -5.30 -8.97
N VAL A 29 -5.37 -5.52 -8.86
CA VAL A 29 -6.37 -4.44 -8.93
C VAL A 29 -6.47 -3.76 -7.57
N CYS A 30 -6.37 -2.43 -7.55
CA CYS A 30 -6.45 -1.66 -6.32
C CYS A 30 -7.84 -1.78 -5.70
N THR A 31 -7.89 -2.25 -4.44
CA THR A 31 -9.15 -2.48 -3.72
C THR A 31 -9.34 -1.54 -2.54
N TYR A 32 -8.27 -0.91 -2.06
CA TYR A 32 -8.36 0.02 -0.93
C TYR A 32 -7.24 1.05 -0.99
N MET A 33 -7.59 2.28 -0.64
CA MET A 33 -6.65 3.38 -0.39
C MET A 33 -7.20 4.21 0.76
N ASN A 34 -6.39 4.47 1.77
CA ASN A 34 -6.82 5.39 2.81
C ASN A 34 -6.61 6.85 2.37
N GLU A 35 -7.04 7.79 3.21
CA GLU A 35 -6.98 9.23 2.91
C GLU A 35 -5.55 9.67 2.60
N ARG A 36 -4.57 9.23 3.41
CA ARG A 36 -3.17 9.59 3.22
C ARG A 36 -2.64 9.09 1.87
N ALA A 37 -3.01 7.87 1.48
CA ALA A 37 -2.62 7.32 0.18
C ALA A 37 -3.23 8.12 -0.97
N CYS A 38 -4.48 8.52 -0.86
CA CYS A 38 -5.13 9.34 -1.88
C CYS A 38 -4.42 10.68 -2.06
N GLN A 39 -3.98 11.31 -0.98
CA GLN A 39 -3.20 12.54 -1.03
C GLN A 39 -1.82 12.32 -1.64
N LEU A 40 -1.13 11.26 -1.22
CA LEU A 40 0.22 10.95 -1.68
C LEU A 40 0.25 10.68 -3.19
N PHE A 41 -0.75 10.00 -3.71
CA PHE A 41 -0.85 9.64 -5.13
C PHE A 41 -1.79 10.55 -5.92
N ALA A 42 -2.02 11.76 -5.44
CA ALA A 42 -2.94 12.71 -6.11
C ALA A 42 -2.56 12.96 -7.57
N LYS A 43 -1.26 13.04 -7.88
CA LYS A 43 -0.77 13.26 -9.25
C LYS A 43 -1.05 12.08 -10.18
N ASP A 44 -1.22 10.87 -9.62
CA ASP A 44 -1.48 9.66 -10.37
C ASP A 44 -2.98 9.33 -10.44
N GLY A 45 -3.81 10.23 -9.93
CA GLY A 45 -5.26 10.07 -9.95
C GLY A 45 -5.90 9.93 -8.57
N GLY A 46 -5.10 9.74 -7.51
CA GLY A 46 -5.61 9.62 -6.14
C GLY A 46 -6.68 8.53 -6.03
N ARG A 47 -7.85 8.89 -5.53
CA ARG A 47 -8.97 7.95 -5.34
C ARG A 47 -9.42 7.27 -6.63
N ALA A 48 -9.15 7.85 -7.79
CA ALA A 48 -9.49 7.24 -9.08
C ALA A 48 -8.66 6.00 -9.41
N LEU A 49 -7.60 5.73 -8.64
CA LEU A 49 -6.81 4.50 -8.79
C LEU A 49 -7.58 3.26 -8.29
N LEU A 50 -8.60 3.43 -7.44
CA LEU A 50 -9.44 2.31 -7.01
C LEU A 50 -10.08 1.63 -8.22
N GLY A 51 -9.99 0.31 -8.25
CA GLY A 51 -10.51 -0.50 -9.35
C GLY A 51 -9.58 -0.59 -10.55
N ARG A 52 -8.43 0.08 -10.52
CA ARG A 52 -7.44 0.02 -11.60
C ARG A 52 -6.34 -0.98 -11.30
N SER A 53 -5.74 -1.50 -12.36
CA SER A 53 -4.56 -2.37 -12.24
C SER A 53 -3.35 -1.56 -11.77
N LEU A 54 -2.81 -1.91 -10.61
CA LEU A 54 -1.55 -1.31 -10.13
C LEU A 54 -0.35 -1.83 -10.90
N VAL A 55 -0.47 -3.01 -11.54
CA VAL A 55 0.57 -3.53 -12.42
C VAL A 55 0.71 -2.63 -13.65
N ASP A 56 -0.41 -2.28 -14.27
CA ASP A 56 -0.39 -1.45 -15.49
C ASP A 56 -0.01 0.00 -15.21
N CYS A 57 -0.27 0.49 -14.01
CA CYS A 57 0.02 1.88 -13.62
C CYS A 57 1.49 2.11 -13.25
N HIS A 58 2.25 1.05 -12.95
CA HIS A 58 3.61 1.18 -12.45
C HIS A 58 4.64 1.05 -13.55
N PRO A 59 5.63 1.96 -13.61
CA PRO A 59 6.78 1.77 -14.50
C PRO A 59 7.72 0.72 -13.89
N GLU A 60 8.64 0.22 -14.72
CA GLU A 60 9.71 -0.63 -14.23
C GLU A 60 10.68 0.18 -13.35
N PRO A 61 11.29 -0.40 -12.30
CA PRO A 61 11.22 -1.82 -11.90
C PRO A 61 10.05 -2.16 -10.97
N ALA A 62 9.24 -1.20 -10.57
CA ALA A 62 8.15 -1.41 -9.62
C ALA A 62 7.11 -2.41 -10.14
N ARG A 63 6.84 -2.37 -11.44
CA ARG A 63 5.90 -3.29 -12.09
C ARG A 63 6.33 -4.75 -11.93
N SER A 64 7.58 -5.06 -12.25
CA SER A 64 8.10 -6.43 -12.12
C SER A 64 8.12 -6.90 -10.68
N ARG A 65 8.44 -6.02 -9.74
CA ARG A 65 8.42 -6.34 -8.31
C ARG A 65 7.02 -6.70 -7.82
N LEU A 66 6.02 -5.95 -8.24
CA LEU A 66 4.63 -6.25 -7.88
C LEU A 66 4.19 -7.58 -8.48
N LEU A 67 4.52 -7.83 -9.76
CA LEU A 67 4.22 -9.11 -10.40
C LEU A 67 4.85 -10.29 -9.65
N ASP A 68 6.10 -10.15 -9.21
CA ASP A 68 6.78 -11.19 -8.44
C ASP A 68 6.09 -11.46 -7.10
N MET A 69 5.67 -10.42 -6.41
CA MET A 69 4.94 -10.57 -5.15
C MET A 69 3.59 -11.23 -5.33
N LEU A 70 2.93 -10.98 -6.46
CA LEU A 70 1.65 -11.60 -6.78
C LEU A 70 1.79 -13.08 -7.16
N ARG A 71 2.89 -13.45 -7.82
CA ARG A 71 3.16 -14.84 -8.21
C ARG A 71 3.67 -15.67 -7.05
N THR A 72 4.58 -15.11 -6.25
CA THR A 72 5.21 -15.78 -5.13
C THR A 72 5.11 -14.85 -3.92
N PRO A 73 4.06 -15.00 -3.09
CA PRO A 73 3.82 -14.09 -1.97
C PRO A 73 5.04 -13.96 -1.06
N HIS A 74 5.53 -12.73 -0.90
CA HIS A 74 6.65 -12.40 -0.02
C HIS A 74 6.59 -10.92 0.32
N ALA A 75 7.26 -10.53 1.40
CA ALA A 75 7.38 -9.14 1.80
C ALA A 75 8.54 -8.46 1.12
N ASN A 76 8.44 -7.13 0.96
CA ASN A 76 9.49 -6.30 0.40
C ASN A 76 9.50 -4.97 1.15
N SER A 77 10.70 -4.48 1.49
CA SER A 77 10.84 -3.21 2.19
C SER A 77 11.97 -2.39 1.57
N TYR A 78 11.77 -1.09 1.49
CA TYR A 78 12.80 -0.16 1.02
C TYR A 78 12.53 1.23 1.55
N THR A 79 13.56 2.09 1.49
CA THR A 79 13.40 3.50 1.86
C THR A 79 13.45 4.37 0.62
N VAL A 80 12.75 5.50 0.68
CA VAL A 80 12.74 6.52 -0.37
C VAL A 80 13.05 7.86 0.27
N GLU A 81 13.90 8.64 -0.36
CA GLU A 81 14.14 10.04 0.01
C GLU A 81 13.53 10.95 -1.03
N LYS A 82 12.50 11.69 -0.63
CA LYS A 82 11.84 12.69 -1.44
C LYS A 82 11.09 13.61 -0.48
N ALA A 83 11.59 14.81 -0.25
CA ALA A 83 11.04 15.72 0.75
C ALA A 83 10.95 15.06 2.13
N GLY A 84 12.03 14.37 2.55
CA GLY A 84 12.09 13.56 3.76
C GLY A 84 12.28 12.10 3.42
N LYS A 85 12.42 11.27 4.45
CA LYS A 85 12.69 9.84 4.30
C LYS A 85 11.45 9.04 4.66
N LYS A 86 11.13 8.06 3.83
CA LYS A 86 9.99 7.16 4.03
C LYS A 86 10.45 5.72 4.02
N LEU A 87 9.82 4.90 4.86
CA LEU A 87 9.89 3.45 4.75
C LEU A 87 8.65 2.99 3.99
N ILE A 88 8.89 2.21 2.95
CA ILE A 88 7.81 1.54 2.21
C ILE A 88 7.89 0.07 2.54
N HIS A 89 6.80 -0.50 3.05
CA HIS A 89 6.71 -1.92 3.35
C HIS A 89 5.55 -2.51 2.57
N GLN A 90 5.83 -3.57 1.83
CA GLN A 90 4.85 -4.31 1.04
C GLN A 90 4.77 -5.72 1.58
N ALA A 91 3.59 -6.22 1.81
CA ALA A 91 3.40 -7.54 2.39
C ALA A 91 2.17 -8.22 1.82
N PRO A 92 2.20 -9.55 1.65
CA PRO A 92 1.00 -10.29 1.32
C PRO A 92 0.04 -10.29 2.50
N PHE A 93 -1.26 -10.33 2.20
CA PHE A 93 -2.25 -10.56 3.24
C PHE A 93 -3.10 -11.76 2.90
N LEU A 94 -3.61 -12.39 3.97
CA LEU A 94 -4.41 -13.61 3.86
C LEU A 94 -5.85 -13.32 4.26
N ARG A 95 -6.76 -14.05 3.64
CA ARG A 95 -8.16 -14.10 4.05
C ARG A 95 -8.52 -15.56 4.25
N ASP A 96 -8.92 -15.91 5.46
CA ASP A 96 -9.20 -17.31 5.83
C ASP A 96 -8.03 -18.24 5.48
N GLY A 97 -6.79 -17.76 5.71
CA GLY A 97 -5.58 -18.52 5.46
C GLY A 97 -5.13 -18.60 4.01
N VAL A 98 -5.85 -17.96 3.09
CA VAL A 98 -5.56 -18.00 1.66
C VAL A 98 -5.03 -16.63 1.21
N PHE A 99 -3.98 -16.63 0.37
CA PHE A 99 -3.42 -15.41 -0.19
C PHE A 99 -4.51 -14.59 -0.89
N ALA A 100 -4.68 -13.35 -0.47
CA ALA A 100 -5.78 -12.50 -0.94
C ALA A 100 -5.28 -11.22 -1.63
N GLY A 101 -4.02 -10.90 -1.54
CA GLY A 101 -3.48 -9.70 -2.18
C GLY A 101 -2.23 -9.18 -1.49
N VAL A 102 -1.86 -7.96 -1.85
CA VAL A 102 -0.67 -7.27 -1.31
C VAL A 102 -1.12 -5.93 -0.72
N VAL A 103 -0.59 -5.60 0.45
CA VAL A 103 -0.77 -4.29 1.05
C VAL A 103 0.55 -3.55 1.06
N GLU A 104 0.52 -2.24 0.77
CA GLU A 104 1.68 -1.35 0.88
C GLU A 104 1.41 -0.32 1.95
N ILE A 105 2.35 -0.17 2.88
CA ILE A 105 2.29 0.82 3.94
C ILE A 105 3.48 1.75 3.80
N GLY A 106 3.21 3.06 3.76
CA GLY A 106 4.24 4.08 3.70
C GLY A 106 4.29 4.88 4.99
N ILE A 107 5.47 4.93 5.61
CA ILE A 107 5.69 5.54 6.91
C ILE A 107 6.74 6.63 6.78
N ASP A 108 6.42 7.85 7.23
CA ASP A 108 7.41 8.92 7.34
C ASP A 108 8.36 8.60 8.49
N LEU A 109 9.66 8.66 8.22
CA LEU A 109 10.68 8.38 9.22
C LEU A 109 11.27 9.69 9.76
N PRO A 110 11.49 9.79 11.08
CA PRO A 110 12.25 10.91 11.62
C PRO A 110 13.73 10.79 11.24
N ASP A 111 14.45 11.91 11.26
CA ASP A 111 15.88 11.92 11.03
C ASP A 111 16.56 12.62 12.21
N PRO A 112 17.34 11.91 13.04
CA PRO A 112 17.62 10.47 12.95
C PRO A 112 16.46 9.61 13.45
N LEU A 113 16.44 8.36 13.00
CA LEU A 113 15.51 7.35 13.51
C LEU A 113 16.13 6.71 14.76
N PRO A 114 15.54 6.86 15.96
CA PRO A 114 16.08 6.25 17.17
C PRO A 114 16.16 4.73 17.05
N HIS A 115 17.18 4.15 17.63
CA HIS A 115 17.41 2.71 17.62
C HIS A 115 17.78 2.24 19.03
N PHE A 116 17.13 1.15 19.46
CA PHE A 116 17.35 0.56 20.77
C PHE A 116 17.57 -0.94 20.63
N VAL A 117 18.56 -1.46 21.38
CA VAL A 117 18.77 -2.89 21.53
C VAL A 117 18.24 -3.28 22.92
N ARG A 118 17.30 -4.20 22.95
CA ARG A 118 16.63 -4.60 24.19
C ARG A 118 16.75 -6.09 24.44
#